data_564b3648ee5dafa90cc04717440fe624
#
_entry.id   564b3648ee5dafa90cc04717440fe624
#
_cell.length_a   1.000
_cell.length_b   1.000
_cell.length_c   1.000
_cell.angle_alpha   90.00
_cell.angle_beta   90.00
_cell.angle_gamma   90.00
#
_symmetry.space_group_name_H-M   'P 1'
#
loop_
_entity.id
_entity.type
_entity.pdbx_description
1 polymer ?
#
loop_
_entity_poly.entity_id
_entity_poly.type
_entity_poly.pdbx_seq_one_letter_code
_entity_poly.pdbx_strand_id
1 'polypeptide(L)'
;AVGTAEQKEQYGKLYCAMAITEPGAGSDSAAISTTARRDGDEWVLNGEKIYCTGGQRCDAVVVWATLDKSLGKAAIKSFIVPRDNPGMQLARVEDKMGLRISDTAALSFTECRIPLDHVLGSAEIADTEAARKKAFGGVMQTFDNTRPMVAAMALGVARAALEITTEILEKEGVKADFSKSPYNSSAIELELYRLRSEEHTSELQSRAYL
;
A
#
# COMPACT_ATOMS: atom_id res chain seq x y z
N ALA A 1 1.59 -0.26 -13.10
CA ALA A 1 2.69 -1.10 -13.57
C ALA A 1 2.23 -2.22 -14.51
N VAL A 2 1.02 -2.77 -14.35
CA VAL A 2 0.54 -3.93 -15.14
C VAL A 2 -0.38 -3.58 -16.32
N GLY A 3 -0.85 -2.34 -16.44
CA GLY A 3 -1.71 -1.90 -17.54
C GLY A 3 -0.96 -1.77 -18.88
N THR A 4 -1.71 -1.82 -19.99
CA THR A 4 -1.20 -1.53 -21.35
C THR A 4 -0.76 -0.06 -21.48
N ALA A 5 -0.14 0.32 -22.60
CA ALA A 5 0.26 1.71 -22.85
C ALA A 5 -0.97 2.63 -22.89
N GLU A 6 -2.04 2.20 -23.54
CA GLU A 6 -3.31 2.92 -23.65
C GLU A 6 -3.98 3.08 -22.28
N GLN A 7 -4.02 2.02 -21.47
CA GLN A 7 -4.54 2.08 -20.09
C GLN A 7 -3.73 3.03 -19.21
N LYS A 8 -2.41 3.08 -19.36
CA LYS A 8 -1.55 4.02 -18.62
C LYS A 8 -1.81 5.46 -19.03
N GLU A 9 -2.06 5.73 -20.31
CA GLU A 9 -2.41 7.05 -20.79
C GLU A 9 -3.79 7.48 -20.27
N GLN A 10 -4.77 6.57 -20.32
CA GLN A 10 -6.15 6.81 -19.89
C GLN A 10 -6.27 7.03 -18.38
N TYR A 11 -5.66 6.13 -17.58
CA TYR A 11 -5.85 6.11 -16.11
C TYR A 11 -4.68 6.71 -15.33
N GLY A 12 -3.55 6.99 -15.97
CA GLY A 12 -2.33 7.44 -15.29
C GLY A 12 -2.43 8.80 -14.61
N LYS A 13 -3.45 9.59 -14.93
CA LYS A 13 -3.73 10.90 -14.31
C LYS A 13 -4.71 10.82 -13.13
N LEU A 14 -5.36 9.66 -12.95
CA LEU A 14 -6.32 9.45 -11.87
C LEU A 14 -5.60 9.19 -10.55
N TYR A 15 -6.16 9.70 -9.47
CA TYR A 15 -5.80 9.29 -8.13
C TYR A 15 -6.45 7.94 -7.83
N CYS A 16 -5.68 6.86 -7.93
CA CYS A 16 -6.17 5.50 -7.75
C CYS A 16 -5.82 4.97 -6.36
N ALA A 17 -6.83 4.47 -5.64
CA ALA A 17 -6.63 3.64 -4.46
C ALA A 17 -6.33 2.19 -4.85
N MET A 18 -5.65 1.44 -3.96
CA MET A 18 -5.40 0.00 -4.14
C MET A 18 -6.23 -0.82 -3.15
N ALA A 19 -6.95 -1.81 -3.66
CA ALA A 19 -7.85 -2.66 -2.89
C ALA A 19 -7.49 -4.15 -3.05
N ILE A 20 -6.58 -4.63 -2.18
CA ILE A 20 -6.07 -6.01 -2.18
C ILE A 20 -6.60 -6.76 -0.97
N THR A 21 -6.36 -6.22 0.23
CA THR A 21 -6.62 -6.86 1.52
C THR A 21 -8.11 -7.07 1.76
N GLU A 22 -8.46 -8.24 2.28
CA GLU A 22 -9.82 -8.63 2.65
C GLU A 22 -9.88 -9.00 4.14
N PRO A 23 -11.08 -9.05 4.76
CA PRO A 23 -11.20 -9.49 6.14
C PRO A 23 -10.56 -10.84 6.43
N GLY A 24 -10.60 -11.77 5.48
CA GLY A 24 -10.01 -13.11 5.58
C GLY A 24 -8.65 -13.29 4.91
N ALA A 25 -8.10 -12.27 4.22
CA ALA A 25 -6.88 -12.39 3.43
C ALA A 25 -6.02 -11.12 3.52
N GLY A 26 -5.04 -11.13 4.41
CA GLY A 26 -4.06 -10.06 4.60
C GLY A 26 -2.69 -10.43 4.03
N SER A 27 -1.82 -10.98 4.88
CA SER A 27 -0.47 -11.40 4.48
C SER A 27 -0.48 -12.49 3.40
N ASP A 28 -1.46 -13.38 3.41
CA ASP A 28 -1.73 -14.28 2.29
C ASP A 28 -2.65 -13.61 1.26
N SER A 29 -2.07 -12.75 0.44
CA SER A 29 -2.79 -12.08 -0.66
C SER A 29 -3.25 -13.03 -1.77
N ALA A 30 -2.87 -14.30 -1.72
CA ALA A 30 -3.34 -15.32 -2.63
C ALA A 30 -4.69 -15.93 -2.24
N ALA A 31 -5.08 -15.76 -0.97
CA ALA A 31 -6.32 -16.27 -0.43
C ALA A 31 -7.52 -15.30 -0.61
N ILE A 32 -7.39 -14.28 -1.45
CA ILE A 32 -8.48 -13.34 -1.71
C ILE A 32 -9.71 -14.07 -2.23
N SER A 33 -10.87 -13.64 -1.76
CA SER A 33 -12.18 -14.23 -2.04
C SER A 33 -13.08 -13.37 -2.93
N THR A 34 -12.75 -12.08 -3.10
CA THR A 34 -13.41 -11.21 -4.07
C THR A 34 -13.33 -11.81 -5.46
N THR A 35 -14.49 -11.97 -6.11
CA THR A 35 -14.60 -12.61 -7.43
C THR A 35 -14.82 -11.57 -8.52
N ALA A 36 -14.34 -11.90 -9.72
CA ALA A 36 -14.74 -11.22 -10.96
C ALA A 36 -15.18 -12.28 -11.95
N ARG A 37 -16.43 -12.23 -12.39
CA ARG A 37 -16.98 -13.10 -13.45
C ARG A 37 -17.26 -12.30 -14.70
N ARG A 38 -17.08 -12.91 -15.86
CA ARG A 38 -17.51 -12.32 -17.11
C ARG A 38 -19.02 -12.54 -17.30
N ASP A 39 -19.73 -11.48 -17.72
CA ASP A 39 -21.16 -11.50 -18.00
C ASP A 39 -21.41 -10.67 -19.27
N GLY A 40 -21.46 -11.33 -20.42
CA GLY A 40 -21.51 -10.67 -21.73
C GLY A 40 -20.25 -9.82 -22.00
N ASP A 41 -20.44 -8.53 -22.15
CA ASP A 41 -19.40 -7.55 -22.45
C ASP A 41 -18.91 -6.81 -21.19
N GLU A 42 -19.20 -7.33 -20.01
CA GLU A 42 -18.82 -6.74 -18.73
C GLU A 42 -18.14 -7.74 -17.81
N TRP A 43 -17.36 -7.21 -16.85
CA TRP A 43 -16.97 -7.90 -15.63
C TRP A 43 -17.94 -7.55 -14.51
N VAL A 44 -18.27 -8.52 -13.68
CA VAL A 44 -19.09 -8.35 -12.47
C VAL A 44 -18.26 -8.74 -11.27
N LEU A 45 -17.98 -7.78 -10.40
CA LEU A 45 -17.19 -7.97 -9.19
C LEU A 45 -18.09 -8.09 -7.98
N ASN A 46 -17.76 -9.06 -7.10
CA ASN A 46 -18.43 -9.27 -5.81
C ASN A 46 -17.40 -9.55 -4.71
N GLY A 47 -17.49 -8.86 -3.58
CA GLY A 47 -16.63 -9.06 -2.43
C GLY A 47 -16.43 -7.82 -1.58
N GLU A 48 -15.47 -7.90 -0.66
CA GLU A 48 -15.14 -6.82 0.28
C GLU A 48 -13.63 -6.60 0.31
N LYS A 49 -13.22 -5.34 0.47
CA LYS A 49 -11.83 -4.93 0.64
C LYS A 49 -11.71 -4.01 1.84
N ILE A 50 -10.64 -4.20 2.61
CA ILE A 50 -10.36 -3.38 3.80
C ILE A 50 -8.98 -2.74 3.69
N TYR A 51 -8.77 -1.70 4.50
CA TYR A 51 -7.50 -0.96 4.58
C TYR A 51 -7.04 -0.36 3.25
N CYS A 52 -8.01 0.09 2.43
CA CYS A 52 -7.73 0.75 1.17
C CYS A 52 -7.32 2.21 1.42
N THR A 53 -6.02 2.50 1.37
CA THR A 53 -5.52 3.88 1.50
C THR A 53 -6.04 4.75 0.37
N GLY A 54 -6.59 5.92 0.73
CA GLY A 54 -7.18 6.85 -0.23
C GLY A 54 -8.56 6.43 -0.77
N GLY A 55 -9.13 5.31 -0.29
CA GLY A 55 -10.37 4.75 -0.82
C GLY A 55 -11.60 5.64 -0.69
N GLN A 56 -11.57 6.63 0.22
CA GLN A 56 -12.64 7.62 0.34
C GLN A 56 -12.57 8.69 -0.75
N ARG A 57 -11.37 9.08 -1.19
CA ARG A 57 -11.12 10.28 -2.01
C ARG A 57 -10.61 9.97 -3.42
N CYS A 58 -10.40 8.70 -3.75
CA CYS A 58 -9.88 8.31 -5.05
C CYS A 58 -10.87 8.59 -6.18
N ASP A 59 -10.34 8.76 -7.39
CA ASP A 59 -11.13 8.83 -8.63
C ASP A 59 -11.52 7.43 -9.10
N ALA A 60 -10.67 6.44 -8.82
CA ALA A 60 -10.90 5.04 -9.14
C ALA A 60 -10.18 4.11 -8.13
N VAL A 61 -10.59 2.87 -8.09
CA VAL A 61 -9.99 1.83 -7.24
C VAL A 61 -9.43 0.72 -8.12
N VAL A 62 -8.17 0.37 -7.93
CA VAL A 62 -7.59 -0.84 -8.51
C VAL A 62 -7.88 -2.01 -7.57
N VAL A 63 -8.78 -2.89 -7.99
CA VAL A 63 -9.29 -4.02 -7.20
C VAL A 63 -8.65 -5.31 -7.68
N TRP A 64 -8.08 -6.09 -6.75
CA TRP A 64 -7.66 -7.46 -7.06
C TRP A 64 -8.79 -8.43 -6.77
N ALA A 65 -9.18 -9.18 -7.80
CA ALA A 65 -10.22 -10.19 -7.72
C ALA A 65 -9.78 -11.47 -8.42
N THR A 66 -10.34 -12.59 -8.01
CA THR A 66 -10.07 -13.88 -8.65
C THR A 66 -11.13 -14.21 -9.70
N LEU A 67 -10.68 -14.72 -10.84
CA LEU A 67 -11.56 -15.26 -11.87
C LEU A 67 -12.00 -16.70 -11.54
N ASP A 68 -11.17 -17.42 -10.77
CA ASP A 68 -11.43 -18.80 -10.33
C ASP A 68 -10.65 -19.10 -9.06
N LYS A 69 -11.38 -19.33 -7.96
CA LYS A 69 -10.76 -19.65 -6.65
C LYS A 69 -9.95 -20.94 -6.65
N SER A 70 -10.30 -21.91 -7.50
CA SER A 70 -9.62 -23.19 -7.56
C SER A 70 -8.20 -23.09 -8.12
N LEU A 71 -7.91 -22.03 -8.88
CA LEU A 71 -6.62 -21.79 -9.52
C LEU A 71 -5.68 -20.88 -8.69
N GLY A 72 -6.12 -20.42 -7.51
CA GLY A 72 -5.33 -19.63 -6.57
C GLY A 72 -4.72 -18.39 -7.25
N LYS A 73 -3.42 -18.18 -7.04
CA LYS A 73 -2.69 -16.99 -7.55
C LYS A 73 -2.78 -16.78 -9.06
N ALA A 74 -2.96 -17.85 -9.84
CA ALA A 74 -2.99 -17.79 -11.29
C ALA A 74 -4.20 -17.03 -11.84
N ALA A 75 -5.32 -17.11 -11.15
CA ALA A 75 -6.58 -16.48 -11.56
C ALA A 75 -6.78 -15.07 -10.99
N ILE A 76 -5.85 -14.55 -10.18
CA ILE A 76 -5.97 -13.21 -9.62
C ILE A 76 -5.60 -12.18 -10.70
N LYS A 77 -6.51 -11.24 -10.91
CA LYS A 77 -6.38 -10.12 -11.86
C LYS A 77 -6.66 -8.81 -11.15
N SER A 78 -6.20 -7.72 -11.75
CA SER A 78 -6.48 -6.36 -11.27
C SER A 78 -7.47 -5.66 -12.20
N PHE A 79 -8.44 -5.01 -11.61
CA PHE A 79 -9.52 -4.31 -12.30
C PHE A 79 -9.56 -2.86 -11.84
N ILE A 80 -9.82 -1.94 -12.77
CA ILE A 80 -10.03 -0.54 -12.41
C ILE A 80 -11.55 -0.29 -12.31
N VAL A 81 -11.98 0.18 -11.13
CA VAL A 81 -13.37 0.49 -10.83
C VAL A 81 -13.50 1.98 -10.58
N PRO A 82 -14.25 2.73 -11.39
CA PRO A 82 -14.52 4.15 -11.14
C PRO A 82 -15.21 4.37 -9.80
N ARG A 83 -14.92 5.50 -9.14
CA ARG A 83 -15.44 5.82 -7.80
C ARG A 83 -16.97 5.92 -7.75
N ASP A 84 -17.58 6.36 -8.82
CA ASP A 84 -19.03 6.56 -8.98
C ASP A 84 -19.78 5.30 -9.44
N ASN A 85 -19.10 4.16 -9.55
CA ASN A 85 -19.76 2.91 -9.92
C ASN A 85 -20.82 2.52 -8.88
N PRO A 86 -22.08 2.30 -9.29
CA PRO A 86 -23.18 2.04 -8.37
C PRO A 86 -23.04 0.73 -7.58
N GLY A 87 -22.26 -0.22 -8.10
CA GLY A 87 -21.97 -1.49 -7.43
C GLY A 87 -20.83 -1.42 -6.42
N MET A 88 -20.14 -0.26 -6.29
CA MET A 88 -19.08 -0.04 -5.30
C MET A 88 -19.56 0.92 -4.21
N GLN A 89 -19.44 0.51 -2.94
CA GLN A 89 -19.84 1.31 -1.80
C GLN A 89 -18.69 1.49 -0.81
N LEU A 90 -18.59 2.69 -0.25
CA LEU A 90 -17.75 2.98 0.91
C LEU A 90 -18.45 2.42 2.16
N ALA A 91 -17.97 1.29 2.67
CA ALA A 91 -18.56 0.64 3.84
C ALA A 91 -18.22 1.41 5.13
N ARG A 92 -16.96 1.83 5.29
CA ARG A 92 -16.52 2.68 6.39
C ARG A 92 -15.16 3.32 6.10
N VAL A 93 -14.82 4.35 6.88
CA VAL A 93 -13.47 4.90 7.00
C VAL A 93 -12.93 4.49 8.36
N GLU A 94 -11.71 3.97 8.40
CA GLU A 94 -11.10 3.46 9.63
C GLU A 94 -10.67 4.61 10.56
N ASP A 95 -11.05 4.52 11.84
CA ASP A 95 -10.52 5.41 12.88
C ASP A 95 -9.17 4.89 13.37
N LYS A 96 -8.09 5.54 12.91
CA LYS A 96 -6.71 5.07 13.13
C LYS A 96 -6.05 5.79 14.30
N MET A 97 -5.11 5.12 14.96
CA MET A 97 -4.29 5.70 16.04
C MET A 97 -3.33 6.77 15.53
N GLY A 98 -2.86 6.67 14.29
CA GLY A 98 -1.93 7.62 13.65
C GLY A 98 -2.16 7.76 12.16
N LEU A 99 -1.46 8.69 11.51
CA LEU A 99 -1.63 9.02 10.09
C LEU A 99 -3.11 9.29 9.72
N ARG A 100 -3.85 9.97 10.60
CA ARG A 100 -5.30 10.17 10.47
C ARG A 100 -5.71 11.05 9.30
N ILE A 101 -4.79 11.89 8.81
CA ILE A 101 -5.00 12.72 7.62
C ILE A 101 -5.06 11.90 6.32
N SER A 102 -4.41 10.73 6.30
CA SER A 102 -4.49 9.77 5.20
C SER A 102 -5.66 8.83 5.46
N ASP A 103 -6.76 8.95 4.73
CA ASP A 103 -7.91 8.08 4.88
C ASP A 103 -7.57 6.62 4.53
N THR A 104 -8.24 5.72 5.22
CA THR A 104 -8.13 4.28 5.01
C THR A 104 -9.52 3.71 5.03
N ALA A 105 -9.98 3.13 3.93
CA ALA A 105 -11.36 2.75 3.72
C ALA A 105 -11.57 1.24 3.67
N ALA A 106 -12.77 0.82 4.05
CA ALA A 106 -13.36 -0.46 3.68
C ALA A 106 -14.35 -0.24 2.54
N LEU A 107 -14.26 -1.06 1.51
CA LEU A 107 -15.06 -0.98 0.29
C LEU A 107 -15.80 -2.30 0.10
N SER A 108 -17.06 -2.23 -0.32
CA SER A 108 -17.84 -3.39 -0.73
C SER A 108 -18.19 -3.31 -2.20
N PHE A 109 -18.23 -4.47 -2.85
CA PHE A 109 -18.58 -4.63 -4.26
C PHE A 109 -19.73 -5.63 -4.35
N THR A 110 -20.87 -5.17 -4.86
CA THR A 110 -22.08 -5.99 -5.03
C THR A 110 -22.59 -5.79 -6.44
N GLU A 111 -22.55 -6.88 -7.24
CA GLU A 111 -22.87 -6.84 -8.67
C GLU A 111 -22.23 -5.62 -9.37
N CYS A 112 -20.98 -5.33 -8.99
CA CYS A 112 -20.24 -4.19 -9.48
C CYS A 112 -19.79 -4.44 -10.93
N ARG A 113 -20.49 -3.83 -11.86
CA ARG A 113 -20.33 -4.03 -13.32
C ARG A 113 -19.35 -3.00 -13.89
N ILE A 114 -18.38 -3.48 -14.64
CA ILE A 114 -17.38 -2.67 -15.34
C ILE A 114 -17.13 -3.23 -16.73
N PRO A 115 -16.76 -2.40 -17.72
CA PRO A 115 -16.41 -2.83 -19.07
C PRO A 115 -15.26 -3.84 -19.11
N LEU A 116 -15.18 -4.64 -20.18
CA LEU A 116 -14.14 -5.67 -20.32
C LEU A 116 -12.71 -5.10 -20.35
N ASP A 117 -12.52 -3.90 -20.91
CA ASP A 117 -11.24 -3.21 -21.00
C ASP A 117 -10.75 -2.62 -19.66
N HIS A 118 -11.57 -2.68 -18.60
CA HIS A 118 -11.20 -2.31 -17.25
C HIS A 118 -10.35 -3.36 -16.50
N VAL A 119 -10.11 -4.54 -17.09
CA VAL A 119 -9.05 -5.44 -16.58
C VAL A 119 -7.69 -4.87 -16.95
N LEU A 120 -6.80 -4.68 -15.97
CA LEU A 120 -5.47 -4.14 -16.21
C LEU A 120 -4.54 -5.22 -16.76
N GLY A 121 -4.09 -5.04 -18.00
CA GLY A 121 -3.30 -6.03 -18.73
C GLY A 121 -4.18 -7.08 -19.39
N SER A 122 -3.92 -8.38 -19.14
CA SER A 122 -4.68 -9.49 -19.76
C SER A 122 -5.55 -10.23 -18.74
N ALA A 123 -6.78 -10.54 -19.14
CA ALA A 123 -7.69 -11.43 -18.39
C ALA A 123 -7.30 -12.91 -18.51
N GLU A 124 -6.44 -13.27 -19.46
CA GLU A 124 -6.07 -14.67 -19.70
C GLU A 124 -5.40 -15.29 -18.49
N ILE A 125 -5.82 -16.48 -18.14
CA ILE A 125 -5.19 -17.31 -17.11
C ILE A 125 -4.09 -18.12 -17.80
N ALA A 126 -2.86 -17.92 -17.34
CA ALA A 126 -1.72 -18.58 -17.96
C ALA A 126 -1.77 -20.12 -17.76
N ASP A 127 -1.56 -20.86 -18.83
CA ASP A 127 -1.65 -22.34 -18.84
C ASP A 127 -0.44 -23.01 -18.18
N THR A 128 0.73 -22.34 -18.17
CA THR A 128 1.96 -22.89 -17.62
C THR A 128 2.28 -22.31 -16.24
N GLU A 129 2.92 -23.12 -15.38
CA GLU A 129 3.32 -22.69 -14.03
C GLU A 129 4.29 -21.50 -14.07
N ALA A 130 5.22 -21.46 -15.02
CA ALA A 130 6.16 -20.36 -15.20
C ALA A 130 5.44 -19.04 -15.57
N ALA A 131 4.43 -19.09 -16.44
CA ALA A 131 3.64 -17.93 -16.81
C ALA A 131 2.71 -17.49 -15.67
N ARG A 132 2.18 -18.41 -14.86
CA ARG A 132 1.41 -18.11 -13.64
C ARG A 132 2.25 -17.37 -12.61
N LYS A 133 3.49 -17.82 -12.38
CA LYS A 133 4.43 -17.17 -11.46
C LYS A 133 4.79 -15.75 -11.93
N LYS A 134 4.97 -15.54 -13.24
CA LYS A 134 5.23 -14.24 -13.85
C LYS A 134 4.04 -13.28 -13.72
N ALA A 135 2.81 -13.77 -13.91
CA ALA A 135 1.59 -12.96 -13.80
C ALA A 135 1.39 -12.39 -12.39
N PHE A 136 1.64 -13.18 -11.34
CA PHE A 136 1.57 -12.72 -9.95
C PHE A 136 2.74 -11.79 -9.57
N GLY A 137 3.86 -11.86 -10.29
CA GLY A 137 5.04 -10.99 -10.10
C GLY A 137 4.71 -9.50 -10.19
N GLY A 138 3.75 -9.11 -11.03
CA GLY A 138 3.31 -7.71 -11.15
C GLY A 138 2.68 -7.14 -9.87
N VAL A 139 1.97 -7.97 -9.10
CA VAL A 139 1.43 -7.59 -7.78
C VAL A 139 2.58 -7.36 -6.79
N MET A 140 3.54 -8.30 -6.76
CA MET A 140 4.71 -8.19 -5.88
C MET A 140 5.58 -6.97 -6.22
N GLN A 141 5.80 -6.68 -7.49
CA GLN A 141 6.54 -5.51 -7.94
C GLN A 141 5.91 -4.19 -7.44
N THR A 142 4.58 -4.12 -7.34
CA THR A 142 3.91 -2.95 -6.77
C THR A 142 4.28 -2.76 -5.30
N PHE A 143 4.30 -3.83 -4.51
CA PHE A 143 4.73 -3.77 -3.11
C PHE A 143 6.21 -3.41 -2.98
N ASP A 144 7.07 -3.98 -3.81
CA ASP A 144 8.51 -3.69 -3.78
C ASP A 144 8.79 -2.21 -4.08
N ASN A 145 8.00 -1.59 -4.96
CA ASN A 145 8.12 -0.16 -5.26
C ASN A 145 7.56 0.76 -4.16
N THR A 146 6.63 0.30 -3.34
CA THR A 146 5.99 1.13 -2.31
C THR A 146 6.63 1.01 -0.93
N ARG A 147 7.25 -0.12 -0.60
CA ARG A 147 7.92 -0.35 0.69
C ARG A 147 9.00 0.68 1.02
N PRO A 148 9.92 1.05 0.10
CA PRO A 148 10.93 2.09 0.39
C PRO A 148 10.31 3.44 0.75
N MET A 149 9.18 3.80 0.13
CA MET A 149 8.47 5.06 0.42
C MET A 149 7.91 5.06 1.85
N VAL A 150 7.35 3.94 2.31
CA VAL A 150 6.85 3.79 3.68
C VAL A 150 7.99 3.84 4.69
N ALA A 151 9.13 3.21 4.38
CA ALA A 151 10.33 3.27 5.21
C ALA A 151 10.85 4.71 5.33
N ALA A 152 10.90 5.46 4.24
CA ALA A 152 11.30 6.86 4.24
C ALA A 152 10.35 7.76 5.07
N MET A 153 9.03 7.48 5.03
CA MET A 153 8.06 8.16 5.90
C MET A 153 8.34 7.90 7.39
N ALA A 154 8.57 6.65 7.76
CA ALA A 154 8.87 6.27 9.15
C ALA A 154 10.16 6.95 9.64
N LEU A 155 11.19 7.01 8.80
CA LEU A 155 12.44 7.69 9.09
C LEU A 155 12.24 9.20 9.28
N GLY A 156 11.42 9.84 8.44
CA GLY A 156 11.09 11.27 8.59
C GLY A 156 10.40 11.58 9.91
N VAL A 157 9.48 10.72 10.36
CA VAL A 157 8.82 10.86 11.67
C VAL A 157 9.82 10.66 12.82
N ALA A 158 10.71 9.67 12.74
CA ALA A 158 11.73 9.42 13.74
C ALA A 158 12.70 10.62 13.87
N ARG A 159 13.14 11.18 12.74
CA ARG A 159 13.98 12.38 12.71
C ARG A 159 13.31 13.58 13.37
N ALA A 160 12.08 13.89 12.99
CA ALA A 160 11.32 15.00 13.56
C ALA A 160 11.13 14.84 15.09
N ALA A 161 10.86 13.62 15.56
CA ALA A 161 10.75 13.32 16.98
C ALA A 161 12.07 13.58 17.73
N LEU A 162 13.20 13.16 17.15
CA LEU A 162 14.54 13.38 17.73
C LEU A 162 14.89 14.88 17.78
N GLU A 163 14.64 15.62 16.70
CA GLU A 163 14.88 17.06 16.61
C GLU A 163 14.07 17.83 17.67
N ILE A 164 12.75 17.57 17.75
CA ILE A 164 11.87 18.19 18.76
C ILE A 164 12.30 17.84 20.17
N THR A 165 12.66 16.58 20.44
CA THR A 165 13.13 16.17 21.75
C THR A 165 14.42 16.89 22.13
N THR A 166 15.35 17.01 21.21
CA THR A 166 16.61 17.74 21.42
C THR A 166 16.35 19.21 21.74
N GLU A 167 15.48 19.88 20.99
CA GLU A 167 15.09 21.28 21.24
C GLU A 167 14.45 21.48 22.61
N ILE A 168 13.57 20.56 23.04
CA ILE A 168 12.94 20.62 24.38
C ILE A 168 14.00 20.48 25.47
N LEU A 169 14.90 19.51 25.34
CA LEU A 169 15.97 19.28 26.32
C LEU A 169 16.95 20.44 26.39
N GLU A 170 17.27 21.08 25.27
CA GLU A 170 18.11 22.29 25.23
C GLU A 170 17.46 23.46 26.01
N LYS A 171 16.15 23.65 25.91
CA LYS A 171 15.40 24.64 26.69
C LYS A 171 15.43 24.36 28.19
N GLU A 172 15.49 23.08 28.58
CA GLU A 172 15.63 22.63 29.97
C GLU A 172 17.12 22.62 30.45
N GLY A 173 18.05 23.14 29.65
CA GLY A 173 19.45 23.25 29.98
C GLY A 173 20.30 22.01 29.69
N VAL A 174 19.76 21.00 29.10
CA VAL A 174 20.46 19.81 28.64
C VAL A 174 20.95 20.00 27.22
N LYS A 175 22.23 20.19 27.00
CA LYS A 175 22.86 20.29 25.68
C LYS A 175 23.60 19.02 25.35
N ALA A 176 23.11 18.28 24.37
CA ALA A 176 23.81 17.12 23.87
C ALA A 176 24.99 17.55 22.99
N ASP A 177 26.20 17.22 23.45
CA ASP A 177 27.42 17.42 22.68
C ASP A 177 27.92 16.10 22.11
N PHE A 178 27.48 15.82 20.88
CA PHE A 178 27.83 14.58 20.19
C PHE A 178 29.30 14.46 19.77
N SER A 179 30.13 15.48 20.05
CA SER A 179 31.58 15.43 19.84
C SER A 179 32.31 14.82 21.05
N LYS A 180 31.67 14.77 22.22
CA LYS A 180 32.24 14.17 23.43
C LYS A 180 32.22 12.65 23.38
N SER A 181 33.16 12.05 24.08
CA SER A 181 33.14 10.60 24.32
C SER A 181 31.88 10.21 25.10
N PRO A 182 31.16 9.12 24.72
CA PRO A 182 30.04 8.61 25.49
C PRO A 182 30.32 8.39 26.98
N TYR A 183 31.56 8.07 27.33
CA TYR A 183 31.99 7.85 28.74
C TYR A 183 31.97 9.12 29.61
N ASN A 184 31.93 10.31 29.00
CA ASN A 184 31.89 11.60 29.67
C ASN A 184 30.53 12.30 29.55
N SER A 185 29.51 11.57 29.12
CA SER A 185 28.18 12.08 28.90
C SER A 185 27.23 11.71 30.03
N SER A 186 26.24 12.56 30.30
CA SER A 186 25.14 12.23 31.23
C SER A 186 24.26 11.10 30.67
N ALA A 187 23.43 10.49 31.52
CA ALA A 187 22.54 9.42 31.11
C ALA A 187 21.57 9.88 29.99
N ILE A 188 21.11 11.13 30.04
CA ILE A 188 20.23 11.72 29.01
C ILE A 188 20.98 11.94 27.70
N GLU A 189 22.20 12.45 27.74
CA GLU A 189 23.05 12.63 26.56
C GLU A 189 23.37 11.29 25.89
N LEU A 190 23.64 10.24 26.70
CA LEU A 190 23.87 8.88 26.20
C LEU A 190 22.64 8.34 25.47
N GLU A 191 21.45 8.56 26.01
CA GLU A 191 20.21 8.12 25.37
C GLU A 191 19.95 8.86 24.04
N LEU A 192 20.16 10.17 24.00
CA LEU A 192 20.09 10.96 22.77
C LEU A 192 21.12 10.49 21.73
N TYR A 193 22.32 10.15 22.18
CA TYR A 193 23.38 9.60 21.31
C TYR A 193 22.95 8.28 20.70
N ARG A 194 22.33 7.39 21.50
CA ARG A 194 21.82 6.10 21.06
C ARG A 194 20.70 6.29 20.01
N LEU A 195 19.70 7.13 20.29
CA LEU A 195 18.59 7.40 19.40
C LEU A 195 19.06 8.00 18.06
N ARG A 196 20.02 8.94 18.09
CA ARG A 196 20.61 9.50 16.88
C ARG A 196 21.38 8.46 16.07
N SER A 197 22.08 7.55 16.70
CA SER A 197 22.81 6.47 16.05
C SER A 197 21.86 5.49 15.37
N GLU A 198 20.74 5.16 16.00
CA GLU A 198 19.69 4.30 15.45
C GLU A 198 19.01 4.96 14.24
N GLU A 199 18.69 6.26 14.33
CA GLU A 199 18.12 7.02 13.22
C GLU A 199 19.07 7.04 12.01
N HIS A 200 20.35 7.34 12.24
CA HIS A 200 21.36 7.39 11.17
C HIS A 200 21.59 6.02 10.52
N THR A 201 21.59 4.95 11.30
CA THR A 201 21.70 3.57 10.79
C THR A 201 20.50 3.22 9.90
N SER A 202 19.30 3.60 10.32
CA SER A 202 18.07 3.39 9.54
C SER A 202 18.07 4.20 8.25
N GLU A 203 18.62 5.43 8.26
CA GLU A 203 18.78 6.25 7.05
C GLU A 203 19.74 5.59 6.04
N LEU A 204 20.87 5.07 6.47
CA LEU A 204 21.82 4.36 5.62
C LEU A 204 21.21 3.11 5.01
N GLN A 205 20.44 2.33 5.78
CA GLN A 205 19.74 1.17 5.28
C GLN A 205 18.70 1.55 4.23
N SER A 206 17.92 2.62 4.44
CA SER A 206 16.92 3.07 3.46
C SER A 206 17.54 3.51 2.14
N ARG A 207 18.72 4.16 2.17
CA ARG A 207 19.46 4.58 0.96
C ARG A 207 20.02 3.40 0.16
N ALA A 208 20.28 2.27 0.81
CA ALA A 208 20.78 1.07 0.13
C ALA A 208 19.70 0.34 -0.70
N TYR A 209 18.42 0.68 -0.50
CA TYR A 209 17.27 0.09 -1.21
C TYR A 209 16.64 1.03 -2.26
N LEU A 210 17.13 2.25 -2.42
CA LEU A 210 16.74 3.22 -3.47
C LEU A 210 17.72 3.18 -4.64
#